data_4f9f80c0a2712a1d41d52d1b5171c2a6
#
_entry.id   4f9f80c0a2712a1d41d52d1b5171c2a6
#
_cell.length_a   1.000
_cell.length_b   1.000
_cell.length_c   1.000
_cell.angle_alpha   90.00
_cell.angle_beta   90.00
_cell.angle_gamma   90.00
#
_symmetry.space_group_name_H-M   'P 1'
#
loop_
_entity.id
_entity.type
_entity.pdbx_description
1 polymer ?
#
loop_
_entity_poly.entity_id
_entity_poly.type
_entity_poly.pdbx_seq_one_letter_code
_entity_poly.pdbx_strand_id
1 'polypeptide(L)'
;ELNTAQINLGYTKITAPSDGIVVSVQVEEGQTVNSNQTTPTIVNIADLSKVKLKMQIAEGDVTKIKVGTPVEYTILSEPEMKFKTAVSSIDPGLTKLSDGTYSSSSSKTSTSSSSTASAVYYYAQSIVDNKEGILRIGMTTQNTLLVSEVKDAVSVPTIAIKRQGDKKFVSVLKNGVAHKVEVKTGITNDMSTQII
;
A
#
# COMPACT_ATOMS: atom_id res chain seq x y z
N GLU A 1 -33.24 -14.99 -41.03
CA GLU A 1 -33.48 -13.52 -41.13
C GLU A 1 -34.07 -12.96 -39.82
N LEU A 2 -35.14 -13.53 -39.25
CA LEU A 2 -35.75 -13.04 -38.00
C LEU A 2 -34.77 -13.06 -36.83
N ASN A 3 -34.00 -14.15 -36.69
CA ASN A 3 -32.99 -14.31 -35.62
C ASN A 3 -31.83 -13.29 -35.74
N THR A 4 -31.43 -12.98 -36.99
CA THR A 4 -30.38 -11.95 -37.25
C THR A 4 -30.89 -10.58 -36.89
N ALA A 5 -32.16 -10.26 -37.18
CA ALA A 5 -32.74 -8.98 -36.83
C ALA A 5 -32.89 -8.81 -35.30
N GLN A 6 -33.26 -9.88 -34.56
CA GLN A 6 -33.30 -9.85 -33.11
C GLN A 6 -31.92 -9.66 -32.46
N ILE A 7 -30.87 -10.30 -33.01
CA ILE A 7 -29.49 -10.13 -32.53
C ILE A 7 -29.05 -8.68 -32.76
N ASN A 8 -29.30 -8.13 -33.94
CA ASN A 8 -28.98 -6.74 -34.26
C ASN A 8 -29.70 -5.74 -33.36
N LEU A 9 -30.98 -6.00 -33.02
CA LEU A 9 -31.71 -5.19 -32.05
C LEU A 9 -31.10 -5.30 -30.65
N GLY A 10 -30.60 -6.48 -30.27
CA GLY A 10 -29.87 -6.64 -28.99
C GLY A 10 -28.62 -5.78 -28.87
N TYR A 11 -27.91 -5.57 -29.97
CA TYR A 11 -26.70 -4.70 -29.97
C TYR A 11 -27.02 -3.22 -29.84
N THR A 12 -28.24 -2.77 -30.03
CA THR A 12 -28.62 -1.37 -29.82
C THR A 12 -28.79 -1.02 -28.36
N LYS A 13 -28.85 -2.03 -27.47
CA LYS A 13 -29.02 -1.82 -26.04
C LYS A 13 -27.78 -2.32 -25.27
N ILE A 14 -27.02 -1.41 -24.68
CA ILE A 14 -25.86 -1.72 -23.87
C ILE A 14 -26.32 -1.79 -22.42
N THR A 15 -26.13 -2.96 -21.81
CA THR A 15 -26.48 -3.22 -20.40
C THR A 15 -25.23 -3.41 -19.55
N ALA A 16 -25.32 -3.07 -18.26
CA ALA A 16 -24.26 -3.34 -17.30
C ALA A 16 -24.01 -4.85 -17.17
N PRO A 17 -22.75 -5.31 -17.19
CA PRO A 17 -22.41 -6.73 -17.03
C PRO A 17 -22.55 -7.25 -15.60
N SER A 18 -22.56 -6.34 -14.62
CA SER A 18 -22.65 -6.67 -13.19
C SER A 18 -23.32 -5.55 -12.42
N ASP A 19 -23.83 -5.88 -11.23
CA ASP A 19 -24.32 -4.89 -10.28
C ASP A 19 -23.16 -4.04 -9.74
N GLY A 20 -23.42 -2.75 -9.48
CA GLY A 20 -22.40 -1.85 -8.98
C GLY A 20 -22.81 -0.39 -9.02
N ILE A 21 -21.92 0.47 -8.61
CA ILE A 21 -22.08 1.92 -8.62
C ILE A 21 -21.33 2.49 -9.82
N VAL A 22 -21.97 3.40 -10.54
CA VAL A 22 -21.33 4.13 -11.64
C VAL A 22 -20.29 5.10 -11.06
N VAL A 23 -19.03 4.83 -11.36
CA VAL A 23 -17.89 5.63 -10.89
C VAL A 23 -17.65 6.83 -11.83
N SER A 24 -17.71 6.57 -13.13
CA SER A 24 -17.54 7.61 -14.15
C SER A 24 -18.29 7.28 -15.43
N VAL A 25 -18.79 8.30 -16.08
CA VAL A 25 -19.37 8.25 -17.43
C VAL A 25 -18.42 9.02 -18.35
N GLN A 26 -17.94 8.37 -19.41
CA GLN A 26 -16.92 8.95 -20.30
C GLN A 26 -17.48 9.44 -21.64
N VAL A 27 -18.75 9.19 -21.90
CA VAL A 27 -19.42 9.57 -23.13
C VAL A 27 -20.63 10.46 -22.82
N GLU A 28 -20.94 11.39 -23.69
CA GLU A 28 -22.09 12.28 -23.60
C GLU A 28 -23.19 11.86 -24.57
N GLU A 29 -24.41 12.28 -24.30
CA GLU A 29 -25.53 12.08 -25.18
C GLU A 29 -25.28 12.75 -26.55
N GLY A 30 -25.54 12.03 -27.65
CA GLY A 30 -25.27 12.49 -29.01
C GLY A 30 -23.83 12.29 -29.49
N GLN A 31 -22.93 11.78 -28.65
CA GLN A 31 -21.57 11.46 -29.07
C GLN A 31 -21.51 10.18 -29.89
N THR A 32 -20.87 10.24 -31.06
CA THR A 32 -20.63 9.01 -31.85
C THR A 32 -19.46 8.23 -31.25
N VAL A 33 -19.71 6.99 -30.87
CA VAL A 33 -18.72 6.07 -30.33
C VAL A 33 -18.24 5.13 -31.44
N ASN A 34 -16.96 5.24 -31.83
CA ASN A 34 -16.38 4.44 -32.91
C ASN A 34 -15.42 3.38 -32.36
N SER A 35 -15.66 2.11 -32.67
CA SER A 35 -14.89 0.97 -32.21
C SER A 35 -13.78 0.51 -33.18
N ASN A 36 -13.55 1.21 -34.27
CA ASN A 36 -12.65 0.76 -35.32
C ASN A 36 -11.15 0.76 -34.94
N GLN A 37 -10.73 1.53 -33.94
CA GLN A 37 -9.33 1.63 -33.53
C GLN A 37 -9.07 1.21 -32.09
N THR A 38 -9.99 1.51 -31.20
CA THR A 38 -9.90 1.13 -29.77
C THR A 38 -11.30 0.89 -29.23
N THR A 39 -11.44 -0.07 -28.31
CA THR A 39 -12.70 -0.29 -27.61
C THR A 39 -13.00 0.90 -26.71
N PRO A 40 -14.03 1.72 -26.99
CA PRO A 40 -14.31 2.89 -26.20
C PRO A 40 -14.89 2.51 -24.86
N THR A 41 -14.43 3.16 -23.79
CA THR A 41 -15.04 3.04 -22.47
C THR A 41 -16.23 3.97 -22.37
N ILE A 42 -17.42 3.43 -22.14
CA ILE A 42 -18.66 4.19 -22.02
C ILE A 42 -18.89 4.60 -20.56
N VAL A 43 -18.84 3.62 -19.67
CA VAL A 43 -19.11 3.77 -18.23
C VAL A 43 -18.16 2.89 -17.44
N ASN A 44 -17.66 3.39 -16.32
CA ASN A 44 -16.96 2.58 -15.33
C ASN A 44 -17.92 2.26 -14.19
N ILE A 45 -18.13 0.98 -13.94
CA ILE A 45 -18.95 0.46 -12.85
C ILE A 45 -18.03 -0.29 -11.89
N ALA A 46 -18.16 -0.04 -10.60
CA ALA A 46 -17.41 -0.73 -9.57
C ALA A 46 -18.30 -1.15 -8.41
N ASP A 47 -17.97 -2.32 -7.84
CA ASP A 47 -18.51 -2.75 -6.56
C ASP A 47 -17.67 -2.12 -5.45
N LEU A 48 -18.30 -1.28 -4.64
CA LEU A 48 -17.67 -0.57 -3.53
C LEU A 48 -17.89 -1.28 -2.18
N SER A 49 -18.46 -2.46 -2.15
CA SER A 49 -18.64 -3.25 -0.92
C SER A 49 -17.32 -3.66 -0.29
N LYS A 50 -16.31 -3.89 -1.14
CA LYS A 50 -14.93 -4.20 -0.73
C LYS A 50 -13.96 -3.31 -1.49
N VAL A 51 -13.02 -2.73 -0.76
CA VAL A 51 -11.99 -1.86 -1.32
C VAL A 51 -10.62 -2.49 -1.12
N LYS A 52 -9.81 -2.44 -2.18
CA LYS A 52 -8.43 -2.88 -2.13
C LYS A 52 -7.53 -1.72 -1.72
N LEU A 53 -6.89 -1.85 -0.58
CA LEU A 53 -5.90 -0.91 -0.07
C LEU A 53 -4.53 -1.30 -0.63
N LYS A 54 -3.88 -0.41 -1.40
CA LYS A 54 -2.52 -0.59 -1.92
C LYS A 54 -1.56 0.25 -1.09
N MET A 55 -0.63 -0.39 -0.41
CA MET A 55 0.38 0.24 0.45
C MET A 55 1.74 0.15 -0.23
N GLN A 56 2.44 1.29 -0.35
CA GLN A 56 3.79 1.32 -0.89
C GLN A 56 4.80 1.07 0.22
N ILE A 57 5.65 0.06 0.05
CA ILE A 57 6.65 -0.36 1.00
C ILE A 57 8.02 -0.21 0.36
N ALA A 58 8.96 0.41 1.06
CA ALA A 58 10.33 0.53 0.61
C ALA A 58 11.02 -0.84 0.52
N GLU A 59 11.93 -1.01 -0.44
CA GLU A 59 12.69 -2.26 -0.67
C GLU A 59 13.37 -2.77 0.61
N GLY A 60 13.91 -1.88 1.45
CA GLY A 60 14.58 -2.27 2.70
C GLY A 60 13.65 -2.89 3.76
N ASP A 61 12.34 -2.67 3.65
CA ASP A 61 11.36 -3.12 4.64
C ASP A 61 10.45 -4.25 4.13
N VAL A 62 10.39 -4.49 2.81
CA VAL A 62 9.52 -5.51 2.22
C VAL A 62 9.81 -6.92 2.77
N THR A 63 11.06 -7.21 3.07
CA THR A 63 11.47 -8.52 3.62
C THR A 63 11.02 -8.77 5.06
N LYS A 64 10.72 -7.69 5.78
CA LYS A 64 10.25 -7.75 7.18
C LYS A 64 8.74 -7.98 7.26
N ILE A 65 8.00 -7.70 6.19
CA ILE A 65 6.55 -7.76 6.13
C ILE A 65 6.13 -9.11 5.56
N LYS A 66 5.12 -9.72 6.15
CA LYS A 66 4.57 -11.01 5.72
C LYS A 66 3.06 -10.89 5.51
N VAL A 67 2.51 -11.81 4.73
CA VAL A 67 1.06 -11.97 4.66
C VAL A 67 0.52 -12.23 6.07
N GLY A 68 -0.55 -11.53 6.44
CA GLY A 68 -1.11 -11.55 7.79
C GLY A 68 -0.54 -10.49 8.74
N THR A 69 0.47 -9.71 8.35
CA THR A 69 0.97 -8.59 9.18
C THR A 69 -0.17 -7.62 9.48
N PRO A 70 -0.42 -7.28 10.76
CA PRO A 70 -1.45 -6.31 11.14
C PRO A 70 -1.15 -4.92 10.57
N VAL A 71 -2.17 -4.29 10.04
CA VAL A 71 -2.13 -2.93 9.49
C VAL A 71 -3.18 -2.09 10.18
N GLU A 72 -2.76 -0.97 10.71
CA GLU A 72 -3.66 0.10 11.15
C GLU A 72 -3.64 1.20 10.08
N TYR A 73 -4.81 1.61 9.59
CA TYR A 73 -4.90 2.67 8.61
C TYR A 73 -5.89 3.74 9.04
N THR A 74 -5.60 4.97 8.65
CA THR A 74 -6.46 6.13 8.82
C THR A 74 -6.73 6.77 7.48
N ILE A 75 -7.90 7.40 7.35
CA ILE A 75 -8.27 8.17 6.17
C ILE A 75 -7.82 9.61 6.40
N LEU A 76 -7.27 10.24 5.36
CA LEU A 76 -6.76 11.62 5.49
C LEU A 76 -7.83 12.64 5.90
N SER A 77 -9.10 12.38 5.54
CA SER A 77 -10.24 13.21 5.96
C SER A 77 -10.63 13.04 7.43
N GLU A 78 -10.31 11.88 8.04
CA GLU A 78 -10.68 11.57 9.42
C GLU A 78 -9.51 10.85 10.11
N PRO A 79 -8.46 11.57 10.52
CA PRO A 79 -7.25 11.00 11.09
C PRO A 79 -7.46 10.36 12.47
N GLU A 80 -8.53 10.73 13.17
CA GLU A 80 -8.88 10.17 14.48
C GLU A 80 -9.49 8.77 14.37
N MET A 81 -10.09 8.43 13.24
CA MET A 81 -10.70 7.11 13.02
C MET A 81 -9.64 6.12 12.56
N LYS A 82 -9.32 5.17 13.43
CA LYS A 82 -8.34 4.11 13.19
C LYS A 82 -9.03 2.82 12.81
N PHE A 83 -8.73 2.33 11.65
CA PHE A 83 -9.22 1.06 11.15
C PHE A 83 -8.11 0.02 11.17
N LYS A 84 -8.48 -1.24 11.39
CA LYS A 84 -7.53 -2.35 11.44
C LYS A 84 -7.82 -3.35 10.33
N THR A 85 -6.77 -3.80 9.70
CA THR A 85 -6.80 -4.84 8.68
C THR A 85 -5.51 -5.66 8.75
N ALA A 86 -5.33 -6.59 7.80
CA ALA A 86 -4.09 -7.34 7.68
C ALA A 86 -3.65 -7.40 6.22
N VAL A 87 -2.36 -7.54 6.00
CA VAL A 87 -1.79 -7.73 4.66
C VAL A 87 -2.32 -9.03 4.07
N SER A 88 -3.03 -8.95 2.95
CA SER A 88 -3.54 -10.13 2.23
C SER A 88 -2.56 -10.65 1.18
N SER A 89 -1.81 -9.79 0.55
CA SER A 89 -0.79 -10.17 -0.43
C SER A 89 0.30 -9.11 -0.55
N ILE A 90 1.47 -9.55 -1.02
CA ILE A 90 2.60 -8.68 -1.34
C ILE A 90 2.94 -8.94 -2.79
N ASP A 91 2.98 -7.89 -3.61
CA ASP A 91 3.31 -8.02 -5.03
C ASP A 91 4.80 -8.35 -5.17
N PRO A 92 5.16 -9.38 -5.96
CA PRO A 92 6.56 -9.75 -6.16
C PRO A 92 7.34 -8.77 -7.04
N GLY A 93 6.64 -7.91 -7.77
CA GLY A 93 7.20 -6.89 -8.65
C GLY A 93 7.23 -5.50 -8.00
N LEU A 94 8.15 -4.67 -8.45
CA LEU A 94 8.18 -3.25 -8.06
C LEU A 94 6.91 -2.52 -8.55
N THR A 95 6.56 -1.41 -7.89
CA THR A 95 5.30 -0.67 -8.16
C THR A 95 5.11 -0.31 -9.64
N LYS A 96 6.17 0.13 -10.32
CA LYS A 96 6.13 0.46 -11.76
C LYS A 96 5.76 -0.74 -12.65
N LEU A 97 6.18 -1.95 -12.25
CA LEU A 97 5.84 -3.18 -12.95
C LEU A 97 4.38 -3.57 -12.69
N SER A 98 3.94 -3.48 -11.44
CA SER A 98 2.57 -3.79 -11.03
C SER A 98 1.53 -2.81 -11.63
N ASP A 99 1.93 -1.56 -11.87
CA ASP A 99 1.08 -0.55 -12.50
C ASP A 99 1.16 -0.55 -14.05
N GLY A 100 1.95 -1.45 -14.63
CA GLY A 100 2.12 -1.54 -16.09
C GLY A 100 2.89 -0.37 -16.72
N THR A 101 3.53 0.47 -15.92
CA THR A 101 4.28 1.65 -16.38
C THR A 101 5.78 1.34 -16.60
N TYR A 102 6.19 0.10 -16.39
CA TYR A 102 7.55 -0.34 -16.63
C TYR A 102 7.79 -0.50 -18.14
N SER A 103 8.47 0.48 -18.73
CA SER A 103 8.94 0.41 -20.11
C SER A 103 10.37 -0.12 -20.13
N SER A 104 10.56 -1.35 -20.62
CA SER A 104 11.89 -1.94 -20.84
C SER A 104 12.52 -1.47 -22.15
N SER A 105 12.23 -0.24 -22.59
CA SER A 105 12.84 0.30 -23.81
C SER A 105 14.30 0.63 -23.55
N SER A 106 15.17 -0.32 -23.90
CA SER A 106 16.59 -0.11 -24.14
C SER A 106 16.80 0.64 -25.47
N SER A 107 16.24 1.84 -25.63
CA SER A 107 16.69 2.76 -26.65
C SER A 107 17.72 3.69 -26.04
N LYS A 108 18.99 3.35 -26.31
CA LYS A 108 20.12 4.24 -26.10
C LYS A 108 19.90 5.48 -26.98
N THR A 109 19.30 6.49 -26.42
CA THR A 109 19.47 7.86 -26.91
C THR A 109 19.98 8.66 -25.73
N SER A 110 21.27 8.94 -25.78
CA SER A 110 22.02 9.75 -24.87
C SER A 110 21.47 11.18 -24.87
N THR A 111 20.68 11.52 -23.89
CA THR A 111 20.54 12.91 -23.47
C THR A 111 20.63 12.92 -21.95
N SER A 112 21.65 13.59 -21.46
CA SER A 112 22.02 13.76 -20.08
C SER A 112 20.88 14.35 -19.26
N SER A 113 20.11 13.51 -18.61
CA SER A 113 19.27 13.89 -17.48
C SER A 113 19.75 13.08 -16.27
N SER A 114 20.15 13.80 -15.24
CA SER A 114 20.55 13.30 -13.93
C SER A 114 19.64 12.15 -13.50
N SER A 115 20.20 10.93 -13.46
CA SER A 115 19.54 9.78 -12.86
C SER A 115 19.47 9.98 -11.35
N THR A 116 18.50 10.73 -10.87
CA THR A 116 18.07 10.62 -9.48
C THR A 116 17.64 9.17 -9.27
N ALA A 117 18.41 8.44 -8.50
CA ALA A 117 18.07 7.08 -8.11
C ALA A 117 16.65 7.09 -7.51
N SER A 118 15.68 6.68 -8.32
CA SER A 118 14.28 6.61 -7.90
C SER A 118 14.18 5.51 -6.86
N ALA A 119 13.72 5.83 -5.66
CA ALA A 119 13.50 4.85 -4.62
C ALA A 119 12.60 3.72 -5.14
N VAL A 120 12.95 2.48 -4.81
CA VAL A 120 12.22 1.28 -5.22
C VAL A 120 11.18 0.96 -4.17
N TYR A 121 9.94 0.79 -4.61
CA TYR A 121 8.81 0.43 -3.76
C TYR A 121 8.12 -0.83 -4.28
N TYR A 122 7.54 -1.59 -3.38
CA TYR A 122 6.69 -2.74 -3.63
C TYR A 122 5.29 -2.47 -3.10
N TYR A 123 4.28 -3.12 -3.68
CA TYR A 123 2.92 -3.03 -3.14
C TYR A 123 2.63 -4.16 -2.17
N ALA A 124 2.20 -3.83 -0.96
CA ALA A 124 1.40 -4.72 -0.14
C ALA A 124 -0.07 -4.35 -0.31
N GLN A 125 -0.91 -5.37 -0.39
CA GLN A 125 -2.34 -5.21 -0.63
C GLN A 125 -3.11 -5.75 0.56
N SER A 126 -4.20 -5.06 0.89
CA SER A 126 -5.18 -5.52 1.86
C SER A 126 -6.59 -5.34 1.28
N ILE A 127 -7.49 -6.24 1.60
CA ILE A 127 -8.90 -6.14 1.24
C ILE A 127 -9.66 -5.70 2.48
N VAL A 128 -10.42 -4.63 2.35
CA VAL A 128 -11.16 -4.01 3.44
C VAL A 128 -12.64 -3.97 3.08
N ASP A 129 -13.50 -4.38 4.02
CA ASP A 129 -14.95 -4.25 3.87
C ASP A 129 -15.35 -2.78 4.06
N ASN A 130 -16.16 -2.25 3.15
CA ASN A 130 -16.62 -0.86 3.15
C ASN A 130 -18.11 -0.78 3.50
N LYS A 131 -18.47 -1.32 4.67
CA LYS A 131 -19.88 -1.39 5.11
C LYS A 131 -20.52 -0.02 5.29
N GLU A 132 -19.74 0.96 5.70
CA GLU A 132 -20.20 2.33 5.96
C GLU A 132 -20.17 3.22 4.70
N GLY A 133 -19.62 2.74 3.58
CA GLY A 133 -19.54 3.48 2.33
C GLY A 133 -18.60 4.70 2.36
N ILE A 134 -17.74 4.80 3.39
CA ILE A 134 -16.82 5.93 3.59
C ILE A 134 -15.66 5.88 2.60
N LEU A 135 -15.18 4.65 2.31
CA LEU A 135 -14.05 4.46 1.42
C LEU A 135 -14.47 4.61 -0.04
N ARG A 136 -13.73 5.42 -0.79
CA ARG A 136 -13.94 5.66 -2.22
C ARG A 136 -12.66 5.34 -3.00
N ILE A 137 -12.84 5.02 -4.28
CA ILE A 137 -11.70 4.77 -5.19
C ILE A 137 -10.87 6.06 -5.31
N GLY A 138 -9.55 5.92 -5.23
CA GLY A 138 -8.62 7.04 -5.33
C GLY A 138 -8.36 7.80 -4.04
N MET A 139 -8.95 7.38 -2.91
CA MET A 139 -8.63 7.98 -1.61
C MET A 139 -7.22 7.62 -1.14
N THR A 140 -6.57 8.58 -0.50
CA THR A 140 -5.27 8.38 0.16
C THR A 140 -5.48 8.01 1.62
N THR A 141 -4.75 7.00 2.07
CA THR A 141 -4.75 6.54 3.46
C THR A 141 -3.34 6.58 4.04
N GLN A 142 -3.24 6.84 5.32
CA GLN A 142 -2.00 6.68 6.06
C GLN A 142 -2.01 5.31 6.73
N ASN A 143 -0.99 4.50 6.45
CA ASN A 143 -0.94 3.10 6.89
C ASN A 143 0.24 2.87 7.80
N THR A 144 0.00 2.23 8.95
CA THR A 144 1.00 1.81 9.91
C THR A 144 1.01 0.29 9.97
N LEU A 145 2.12 -0.32 9.57
CA LEU A 145 2.30 -1.76 9.62
C LEU A 145 3.03 -2.15 10.90
N LEU A 146 2.44 -3.05 11.69
CA LEU A 146 3.03 -3.55 12.92
C LEU A 146 3.84 -4.82 12.61
N VAL A 147 5.15 -4.64 12.36
CA VAL A 147 6.04 -5.73 11.96
C VAL A 147 6.37 -6.66 13.11
N SER A 148 6.55 -6.11 14.31
CA SER A 148 6.80 -6.88 15.52
C SER A 148 6.38 -6.12 16.76
N GLU A 149 5.86 -6.85 17.74
CA GLU A 149 5.44 -6.34 19.04
C GLU A 149 5.97 -7.27 20.14
N VAL A 150 6.46 -6.69 21.22
CA VAL A 150 6.79 -7.43 22.44
C VAL A 150 6.07 -6.77 23.59
N LYS A 151 5.27 -7.57 24.31
CA LYS A 151 4.56 -7.14 25.52
C LYS A 151 5.48 -7.26 26.73
N ASP A 152 5.29 -6.36 27.71
CA ASP A 152 6.01 -6.37 28.98
C ASP A 152 7.55 -6.30 28.84
N ALA A 153 8.03 -5.61 27.82
CA ALA A 153 9.44 -5.44 27.57
C ALA A 153 10.06 -4.31 28.38
N VAL A 154 11.21 -4.56 28.98
CA VAL A 154 12.04 -3.47 29.53
C VAL A 154 12.66 -2.71 28.36
N SER A 155 12.35 -1.43 28.24
CA SER A 155 12.87 -0.59 27.17
C SER A 155 13.65 0.59 27.71
N VAL A 156 14.68 0.99 26.98
CA VAL A 156 15.46 2.18 27.25
C VAL A 156 15.55 3.04 25.99
N PRO A 157 15.69 4.37 26.14
CA PRO A 157 15.92 5.22 24.98
C PRO A 157 17.14 4.74 24.17
N THR A 158 17.00 4.64 22.85
CA THR A 158 18.08 4.12 21.98
C THR A 158 19.38 4.91 22.14
N ILE A 159 19.29 6.21 22.40
CA ILE A 159 20.44 7.08 22.65
C ILE A 159 21.23 6.72 23.94
N ALA A 160 20.59 6.05 24.90
CA ALA A 160 21.25 5.65 26.16
C ALA A 160 22.14 4.41 25.97
N ILE A 161 22.05 3.72 24.83
CA ILE A 161 22.82 2.54 24.54
C ILE A 161 24.16 2.93 23.91
N LYS A 162 25.25 2.65 24.61
CA LYS A 162 26.61 2.90 24.12
C LYS A 162 27.20 1.58 23.60
N ARG A 163 27.78 1.60 22.41
CA ARG A 163 28.47 0.46 21.82
C ARG A 163 29.98 0.60 22.06
N GLN A 164 30.61 -0.48 22.51
CA GLN A 164 32.05 -0.56 22.68
C GLN A 164 32.52 -1.93 22.15
N GLY A 165 33.09 -1.93 20.95
CA GLY A 165 33.36 -3.15 20.20
C GLY A 165 32.04 -3.87 19.87
N ASP A 166 31.96 -5.15 20.16
CA ASP A 166 30.76 -5.98 19.92
C ASP A 166 29.75 -5.94 21.08
N LYS A 167 30.07 -5.27 22.16
CA LYS A 167 29.24 -5.22 23.36
C LYS A 167 28.46 -3.91 23.45
N LYS A 168 27.23 -4.01 23.96
CA LYS A 168 26.34 -2.90 24.20
C LYS A 168 26.18 -2.69 25.70
N PHE A 169 26.20 -1.42 26.13
CA PHE A 169 26.16 -1.02 27.53
C PHE A 169 25.12 0.07 27.74
N VAL A 170 24.52 0.06 28.93
CA VAL A 170 23.68 1.12 29.44
C VAL A 170 24.26 1.64 30.75
N SER A 171 24.23 2.95 30.99
CA SER A 171 24.60 3.55 32.26
C SER A 171 23.40 3.58 33.18
N VAL A 172 23.44 2.83 34.26
CA VAL A 172 22.39 2.78 35.29
C VAL A 172 22.88 3.58 36.51
N LEU A 173 22.07 4.50 36.98
CA LEU A 173 22.36 5.27 38.19
C LEU A 173 21.92 4.43 39.40
N LYS A 174 22.86 4.01 40.25
CA LYS A 174 22.62 3.32 41.50
C LYS A 174 23.32 4.08 42.63
N ASN A 175 22.55 4.47 43.65
CA ASN A 175 23.08 5.24 44.81
C ASN A 175 23.87 6.52 44.41
N GLY A 176 23.44 7.23 43.36
CA GLY A 176 24.13 8.43 42.90
C GLY A 176 25.37 8.21 42.04
N VAL A 177 25.80 6.97 41.83
CA VAL A 177 26.93 6.59 40.99
C VAL A 177 26.48 5.90 39.73
N ALA A 178 27.03 6.30 38.57
CA ALA A 178 26.73 5.69 37.29
C ALA A 178 27.51 4.38 37.10
N HIS A 179 26.79 3.27 37.03
CA HIS A 179 27.35 1.97 36.73
C HIS A 179 27.08 1.59 35.26
N LYS A 180 28.13 1.11 34.60
CA LYS A 180 28.05 0.62 33.24
C LYS A 180 27.66 -0.84 33.26
N VAL A 181 26.47 -1.18 32.71
CA VAL A 181 25.94 -2.54 32.68
C VAL A 181 25.91 -3.02 31.24
N GLU A 182 26.46 -4.20 30.98
CA GLU A 182 26.37 -4.87 29.70
C GLU A 182 24.95 -5.40 29.47
N VAL A 183 24.37 -5.12 28.31
CA VAL A 183 23.00 -5.48 27.98
C VAL A 183 22.91 -6.13 26.60
N LYS A 184 22.01 -7.10 26.50
CA LYS A 184 21.59 -7.64 25.20
C LYS A 184 20.37 -6.86 24.73
N THR A 185 20.36 -6.47 23.46
CA THR A 185 19.25 -5.70 22.90
C THR A 185 18.38 -6.61 22.03
N GLY A 186 17.07 -6.45 22.16
CA GLY A 186 16.07 -7.08 21.32
C GLY A 186 15.59 -6.13 20.21
N ILE A 187 14.26 -5.97 20.09
CA ILE A 187 13.63 -5.10 19.11
C ILE A 187 13.97 -3.64 19.37
N THR A 188 14.24 -2.91 18.31
CA THR A 188 14.59 -1.49 18.35
C THR A 188 13.64 -0.72 17.43
N ASN A 189 13.15 0.42 17.90
CA ASN A 189 12.52 1.43 17.08
C ASN A 189 13.32 2.75 17.15
N ASP A 190 12.84 3.80 16.49
CA ASP A 190 13.54 5.09 16.40
C ASP A 190 13.79 5.73 17.77
N MET A 191 12.95 5.47 18.77
CA MET A 191 13.01 6.11 20.08
C MET A 191 13.55 5.20 21.17
N SER A 192 13.26 3.90 21.15
CA SER A 192 13.54 2.97 22.24
C SER A 192 14.03 1.62 21.73
N THR A 193 14.83 0.97 22.58
CA THR A 193 15.38 -0.36 22.35
C THR A 193 15.03 -1.27 23.52
N GLN A 194 14.56 -2.45 23.21
CA GLN A 194 14.29 -3.48 24.21
C GLN A 194 15.62 -4.01 24.79
N ILE A 195 15.63 -4.23 26.09
CA ILE A 195 16.69 -4.94 26.81
C ILE A 195 16.21 -6.36 27.14
N ILE A 196 17.07 -7.35 26.89
CA ILE A 196 16.83 -8.78 27.13
C ILE A 196 17.76 -9.24 28.24
#